data_5407e44ab2489b5dfa27bc91a5eb8bd7
#
_entry.id   5407e44ab2489b5dfa27bc91a5eb8bd7
#
_cell.length_a   1.000
_cell.length_b   1.000
_cell.length_c   1.000
_cell.angle_alpha   90.00
_cell.angle_beta   90.00
_cell.angle_gamma   90.00
#
_symmetry.space_group_name_H-M   'P 1'
#
loop_
_entity.id
_entity.type
_entity.pdbx_description
1 polymer ?
#
loop_
_entity_poly.entity_id
_entity_poly.type
_entity_poly.pdbx_seq_one_letter_code
_entity_poly.pdbx_strand_id
1 'polypeptide(L)'
;PIYAPFVNENIRSRAMARMEKRSQGSVHLMLGASASIVKMSDALRACPVCVAEQEQKYGESYWSRLWFLPSLPYCLEHGFLNQSSVSYHDNRHTYHACSRVQCHSYQPCENTKTAQMRYLAQKAQELLHLPSQDSPTNEQWGRFYNYLAHDFGCGKGAKQVSHEKVAD
;
A
#
# COMPACT_ATOMS: atom_id res chain seq x y z
N PRO A 1 -1.67 8.25 3.81
CA PRO A 1 -2.29 8.79 2.60
C PRO A 1 -3.15 7.77 1.86
N ILE A 2 -2.64 6.54 1.56
CA ILE A 2 -3.37 5.55 0.74
C ILE A 2 -4.70 5.08 1.36
N TYR A 3 -4.82 5.05 2.67
CA TYR A 3 -6.05 4.72 3.38
C TYR A 3 -6.97 5.92 3.58
N ALA A 4 -6.47 7.13 3.39
CA ALA A 4 -7.20 8.36 3.70
C ALA A 4 -8.53 8.51 2.93
N PRO A 5 -8.63 8.13 1.63
CA PRO A 5 -9.88 8.23 0.88
C PRO A 5 -10.99 7.28 1.37
N PHE A 6 -10.64 6.26 2.14
CA PHE A 6 -11.55 5.21 2.59
C PHE A 6 -12.00 5.35 4.05
N VAL A 7 -11.58 6.41 4.73
CA VAL A 7 -11.95 6.68 6.12
C VAL A 7 -12.67 8.02 6.23
N ASN A 8 -13.59 8.10 7.18
CA ASN A 8 -14.32 9.33 7.47
C ASN A 8 -13.36 10.49 7.77
N GLU A 9 -13.72 11.70 7.34
CA GLU A 9 -12.91 12.91 7.49
C GLU A 9 -12.48 13.18 8.95
N ASN A 10 -13.36 12.95 9.91
CA ASN A 10 -13.01 13.10 11.32
C ASN A 10 -11.90 12.12 11.76
N ILE A 11 -11.93 10.89 11.27
CA ILE A 11 -10.90 9.89 11.54
C ILE A 11 -9.60 10.30 10.86
N ARG A 12 -9.66 10.75 9.62
CA ARG A 12 -8.52 11.22 8.85
C ARG A 12 -7.82 12.39 9.54
N SER A 13 -8.57 13.43 9.90
CA SER A 13 -8.04 14.62 10.57
C SER A 13 -7.40 14.27 11.92
N ARG A 14 -8.03 13.39 12.71
CA ARG A 14 -7.46 12.89 13.96
C ARG A 14 -6.20 12.07 13.76
N ALA A 15 -6.15 11.24 12.72
CA ALA A 15 -4.95 10.46 12.38
C ALA A 15 -3.80 11.39 11.99
N MET A 16 -4.05 12.40 11.15
CA MET A 16 -3.05 13.40 10.78
C MET A 16 -2.52 14.17 12.00
N ALA A 17 -3.39 14.67 12.85
CA ALA A 17 -2.99 15.39 14.06
C ALA A 17 -2.14 14.52 15.02
N ARG A 18 -2.41 13.19 15.06
CA ARG A 18 -1.57 12.26 15.83
C ARG A 18 -0.22 12.00 15.18
N MET A 19 -0.16 11.95 13.85
CA MET A 19 1.12 11.79 13.14
C MET A 19 2.02 13.02 13.27
N GLU A 20 1.45 14.22 13.30
CA GLU A 20 2.18 15.48 13.48
C GLU A 20 2.76 15.63 14.88
N LYS A 21 2.09 15.14 15.92
CA LYS A 21 2.51 15.29 17.33
C LYS A 21 3.23 14.04 17.82
N ARG A 22 2.57 13.25 18.65
CA ARG A 22 3.07 11.97 19.16
C ARG A 22 2.11 10.88 18.76
N SER A 23 2.51 10.08 17.79
CA SER A 23 1.78 8.85 17.42
C SER A 23 1.87 7.87 18.59
N GLN A 24 0.78 7.64 19.28
CA GLN A 24 0.68 6.63 20.34
C GLN A 24 0.46 5.21 19.77
N GLY A 25 0.95 4.92 18.58
CA GLY A 25 0.83 3.62 17.93
C GLY A 25 -0.57 3.29 17.38
N SER A 26 -1.57 4.15 17.57
CA SER A 26 -2.97 3.87 17.22
C SER A 26 -3.39 4.30 15.81
N VAL A 27 -2.50 4.93 15.03
CA VAL A 27 -2.85 5.48 13.70
C VAL A 27 -3.23 4.36 12.72
N HIS A 28 -2.49 3.25 12.69
CA HIS A 28 -2.82 2.12 11.82
C HIS A 28 -4.17 1.50 12.14
N LEU A 29 -4.51 1.41 13.43
CA LEU A 29 -5.80 0.92 13.87
C LEU A 29 -6.93 1.87 13.47
N MET A 30 -6.74 3.19 13.66
CA MET A 30 -7.72 4.21 13.28
C MET A 30 -8.02 4.22 11.77
N LEU A 31 -6.99 3.97 10.95
CA LEU A 31 -7.10 3.93 9.49
C LEU A 31 -7.57 2.57 8.96
N GLY A 32 -7.86 1.60 9.82
CA GLY A 32 -8.28 0.26 9.41
C GLY A 32 -7.16 -0.61 8.81
N ALA A 33 -5.92 -0.11 8.76
CA ALA A 33 -4.80 -0.84 8.17
C ALA A 33 -4.52 -2.16 8.89
N SER A 34 -4.70 -2.20 10.20
CA SER A 34 -4.49 -3.41 11.02
C SER A 34 -5.56 -4.49 10.80
N ALA A 35 -6.73 -4.12 10.26
CA ALA A 35 -7.82 -5.05 9.97
C ALA A 35 -7.75 -5.59 8.52
N SER A 36 -6.78 -5.14 7.73
CA SER A 36 -6.61 -5.58 6.35
C SER A 36 -6.21 -7.05 6.28
N ILE A 37 -6.89 -7.83 5.45
CA ILE A 37 -6.49 -9.20 5.09
C ILE A 37 -5.29 -9.21 4.14
N VAL A 38 -5.00 -8.09 3.48
CA VAL A 38 -3.83 -7.93 2.62
C VAL A 38 -2.61 -7.72 3.50
N LYS A 39 -1.74 -8.72 3.55
CA LYS A 39 -0.55 -8.70 4.40
C LYS A 39 0.49 -7.70 3.90
N MET A 40 1.15 -7.05 4.83
CA MET A 40 2.38 -6.29 4.54
C MET A 40 3.49 -7.26 4.13
N SER A 41 4.48 -6.75 3.40
CA SER A 41 5.69 -7.52 3.12
C SER A 41 6.46 -7.78 4.43
N ASP A 42 7.04 -8.97 4.58
CA ASP A 42 7.87 -9.29 5.73
C ASP A 42 9.24 -8.58 5.67
N ALA A 43 9.68 -8.17 4.50
CA ALA A 43 10.93 -7.44 4.29
C ALA A 43 10.69 -6.08 3.63
N LEU A 44 11.58 -5.13 3.90
CA LEU A 44 11.64 -3.87 3.17
C LEU A 44 11.97 -4.16 1.71
N ARG A 45 11.44 -3.36 0.80
CA ARG A 45 11.63 -3.52 -0.64
C ARG A 45 12.18 -2.25 -1.24
N ALA A 46 13.05 -2.39 -2.24
CA ALA A 46 13.62 -1.26 -2.97
C ALA A 46 13.76 -1.57 -4.46
N CYS A 47 13.73 -0.53 -5.28
CA CYS A 47 14.14 -0.60 -6.67
C CYS A 47 15.63 -0.23 -6.76
N PRO A 48 16.52 -1.15 -7.15
CA PRO A 48 17.96 -0.88 -7.17
C PRO A 48 18.34 0.24 -8.16
N VAL A 49 17.61 0.35 -9.26
CA VAL A 49 17.84 1.40 -10.26
C VAL A 49 17.45 2.77 -9.69
N CYS A 50 16.26 2.88 -9.09
CA CYS A 50 15.87 4.13 -8.42
C CYS A 50 16.83 4.52 -7.28
N VAL A 51 17.33 3.56 -6.52
CA VAL A 51 18.33 3.81 -5.47
C VAL A 51 19.60 4.43 -6.06
N ALA A 52 20.13 3.83 -7.14
CA ALA A 52 21.31 4.36 -7.84
C ALA A 52 21.08 5.77 -8.43
N GLU A 53 19.90 6.00 -9.03
CA GLU A 53 19.51 7.31 -9.56
C GLU A 53 19.39 8.38 -8.44
N GLN A 54 18.84 8.01 -7.29
CA GLN A 54 18.75 8.90 -6.13
C GLN A 54 20.15 9.27 -5.62
N GLU A 55 21.04 8.29 -5.49
CA GLU A 55 22.43 8.53 -5.06
C GLU A 55 23.16 9.43 -6.03
N GLN A 56 23.01 9.21 -7.33
CA GLN A 56 23.62 10.05 -8.35
C GLN A 56 23.09 11.49 -8.32
N LYS A 57 21.77 11.65 -8.10
CA LYS A 57 21.12 12.96 -8.17
C LYS A 57 21.21 13.77 -6.87
N TYR A 58 21.15 13.10 -5.73
CA TYR A 58 21.03 13.76 -4.42
C TYR A 58 22.21 13.49 -3.49
N GLY A 59 23.11 12.58 -3.85
CA GLY A 59 24.20 12.11 -3.00
C GLY A 59 23.77 11.12 -1.92
N GLU A 60 22.47 10.82 -1.83
CA GLU A 60 21.89 9.88 -0.88
C GLU A 60 20.64 9.21 -1.46
N SER A 61 20.31 8.04 -0.95
CA SER A 61 19.09 7.33 -1.32
C SER A 61 18.08 7.27 -0.17
N TYR A 62 16.81 7.16 -0.54
CA TYR A 62 15.70 7.13 0.42
C TYR A 62 14.67 6.06 0.05
N TRP A 63 13.95 5.60 1.05
CA TRP A 63 12.85 4.65 0.90
C TRP A 63 11.62 5.32 0.29
N SER A 64 11.19 4.86 -0.89
CA SER A 64 9.95 5.36 -1.50
C SER A 64 8.71 4.74 -0.85
N ARG A 65 7.70 5.56 -0.58
CA ARG A 65 6.41 5.10 0.00
C ARG A 65 5.70 4.06 -0.86
N LEU A 66 5.85 4.14 -2.18
CA LEU A 66 5.26 3.18 -3.13
C LEU A 66 5.81 1.77 -2.93
N TRP A 67 7.06 1.63 -2.48
CA TRP A 67 7.68 0.33 -2.30
C TRP A 67 7.10 -0.47 -1.12
N PHE A 68 6.37 0.21 -0.22
CA PHE A 68 5.78 -0.38 0.98
C PHE A 68 4.29 -0.69 0.85
N LEU A 69 3.73 -0.57 -0.33
CA LEU A 69 2.32 -0.92 -0.52
C LEU A 69 2.12 -2.43 -0.38
N PRO A 70 1.12 -2.86 0.41
CA PRO A 70 0.82 -4.28 0.56
C PRO A 70 0.60 -4.93 -0.80
N SER A 71 1.14 -6.12 -0.99
CA SER A 71 0.96 -6.96 -2.20
C SER A 71 1.32 -6.29 -3.54
N LEU A 72 2.03 -5.16 -3.53
CA LEU A 72 2.45 -4.45 -4.74
C LEU A 72 3.97 -4.32 -4.82
N PRO A 73 4.71 -5.38 -5.17
CA PRO A 73 6.17 -5.36 -5.29
C PRO A 73 6.61 -4.84 -6.65
N TYR A 74 6.14 -3.64 -7.05
CA TYR A 74 6.36 -3.11 -8.39
C TYR A 74 6.76 -1.64 -8.38
N CYS A 75 7.85 -1.32 -9.08
CA CYS A 75 8.28 0.03 -9.42
C CYS A 75 7.69 0.39 -10.80
N LEU A 76 7.11 1.56 -10.94
CA LEU A 76 6.51 2.00 -12.21
C LEU A 76 7.51 2.15 -13.34
N GLU A 77 8.73 2.59 -13.00
CA GLU A 77 9.78 2.87 -13.98
C GLU A 77 10.58 1.60 -14.35
N HIS A 78 10.88 0.75 -13.36
CA HIS A 78 11.88 -0.31 -13.53
C HIS A 78 11.36 -1.73 -13.32
N GLY A 79 10.06 -1.88 -12.99
CA GLY A 79 9.46 -3.21 -12.82
C GLY A 79 9.50 -3.72 -11.38
N PHE A 80 9.77 -5.01 -11.18
CA PHE A 80 9.68 -5.62 -9.86
C PHE A 80 10.72 -5.08 -8.88
N LEU A 81 10.28 -4.88 -7.63
CA LEU A 81 11.14 -4.46 -6.52
C LEU A 81 11.96 -5.64 -6.00
N ASN A 82 13.17 -5.36 -5.56
CA ASN A 82 13.98 -6.33 -4.84
C ASN A 82 13.61 -6.33 -3.35
N GLN A 83 13.67 -7.51 -2.73
CA GLN A 83 13.55 -7.65 -1.28
C GLN A 83 14.90 -7.37 -0.62
N SER A 84 14.87 -6.60 0.47
CA SER A 84 16.04 -6.35 1.28
C SER A 84 16.23 -7.43 2.35
N SER A 85 17.44 -7.48 2.93
CA SER A 85 17.72 -8.33 4.09
C SER A 85 17.10 -7.82 5.39
N VAL A 86 16.50 -6.64 5.38
CA VAL A 86 15.89 -6.02 6.57
C VAL A 86 14.44 -6.47 6.70
N SER A 87 14.13 -7.14 7.82
CA SER A 87 12.76 -7.51 8.16
C SER A 87 11.97 -6.30 8.64
N TYR A 88 10.69 -6.26 8.27
CA TYR A 88 9.75 -5.26 8.79
C TYR A 88 9.49 -5.43 10.30
N HIS A 89 9.77 -6.62 10.83
CA HIS A 89 9.59 -6.98 12.24
C HIS A 89 10.86 -6.83 13.07
N ASP A 90 11.98 -6.41 12.46
CA ASP A 90 13.18 -6.07 13.19
C ASP A 90 12.96 -4.91 14.15
N ASN A 91 13.96 -4.61 14.96
CA ASN A 91 13.86 -3.54 15.94
C ASN A 91 13.39 -2.23 15.29
N ARG A 92 12.12 -1.87 15.54
CA ARG A 92 11.47 -0.65 15.02
C ARG A 92 12.16 0.67 15.38
N HIS A 93 13.13 0.60 16.29
CA HIS A 93 13.93 1.76 16.70
C HIS A 93 15.26 1.86 15.95
N THR A 94 15.58 0.87 15.10
CA THR A 94 16.79 0.85 14.30
C THR A 94 16.48 1.44 12.92
N TYR A 95 17.21 2.49 12.55
CA TYR A 95 17.12 3.06 11.22
C TYR A 95 18.07 2.32 10.26
N HIS A 96 17.55 1.93 9.10
CA HIS A 96 18.32 1.33 8.02
C HIS A 96 18.31 2.28 6.82
N ALA A 97 19.47 2.82 6.46
CA ALA A 97 19.62 3.64 5.26
C ALA A 97 19.43 2.77 4.00
N CYS A 98 18.68 3.25 3.03
CA CYS A 98 18.38 2.50 1.81
C CYS A 98 19.64 2.08 1.03
N SER A 99 20.64 2.93 0.95
CA SER A 99 21.92 2.71 0.25
C SER A 99 22.78 1.59 0.84
N ARG A 100 22.57 1.25 2.12
CA ARG A 100 23.41 0.26 2.83
C ARG A 100 22.75 -1.11 2.95
N VAL A 101 21.55 -1.26 2.43
CA VAL A 101 20.78 -2.50 2.57
C VAL A 101 21.00 -3.38 1.36
N GLN A 102 21.42 -4.62 1.60
CA GLN A 102 21.51 -5.63 0.56
C GLN A 102 20.11 -6.02 0.09
N CYS A 103 19.88 -5.99 -1.20
CA CYS A 103 18.63 -6.39 -1.82
C CYS A 103 18.84 -7.63 -2.70
N HIS A 104 17.98 -8.61 -2.55
CA HIS A 104 17.91 -9.78 -3.41
C HIS A 104 16.85 -9.57 -4.50
N SER A 105 17.14 -10.00 -5.73
CA SER A 105 16.18 -9.90 -6.82
C SER A 105 14.89 -10.62 -6.48
N TYR A 106 13.78 -9.94 -6.65
CA TYR A 106 12.45 -10.55 -6.53
C TYR A 106 12.21 -11.44 -7.77
N GLN A 107 11.88 -12.69 -7.52
CA GLN A 107 11.42 -13.58 -8.57
C GLN A 107 9.88 -13.65 -8.51
N PRO A 108 9.18 -13.05 -9.48
CA PRO A 108 7.74 -13.18 -9.55
C PRO A 108 7.36 -14.63 -9.79
N CYS A 109 6.27 -15.11 -9.21
CA CYS A 109 5.72 -16.40 -9.55
C CYS A 109 5.26 -16.40 -11.02
N GLU A 110 5.23 -17.57 -11.65
CA GLU A 110 4.93 -17.75 -13.08
C GLU A 110 3.60 -17.10 -13.52
N ASN A 111 2.65 -16.97 -12.62
CA ASN A 111 1.32 -16.38 -12.88
C ASN A 111 1.25 -14.87 -12.62
N THR A 112 2.38 -14.20 -12.37
CA THR A 112 2.35 -12.77 -12.07
C THR A 112 2.16 -11.94 -13.33
N LYS A 113 0.98 -11.36 -13.48
CA LYS A 113 0.62 -10.52 -14.63
C LYS A 113 1.27 -9.14 -14.50
N THR A 114 2.41 -8.92 -15.14
CA THR A 114 3.18 -7.66 -15.11
C THR A 114 2.33 -6.43 -15.49
N ALA A 115 1.47 -6.55 -16.49
CA ALA A 115 0.59 -5.47 -16.92
C ALA A 115 -0.39 -5.05 -15.82
N GLN A 116 -0.95 -6.02 -15.09
CA GLN A 116 -1.84 -5.74 -13.95
C GLN A 116 -1.09 -5.08 -12.79
N MET A 117 0.13 -5.56 -12.48
CA MET A 117 0.96 -4.94 -11.44
C MET A 117 1.32 -3.50 -11.79
N ARG A 118 1.66 -3.23 -13.04
CA ARG A 118 1.91 -1.87 -13.53
C ARG A 118 0.68 -0.98 -13.37
N TYR A 119 -0.49 -1.46 -13.79
CA TYR A 119 -1.75 -0.72 -13.66
C TYR A 119 -2.07 -0.41 -12.19
N LEU A 120 -1.96 -1.41 -11.30
CA LEU A 120 -2.19 -1.21 -9.87
C LEU A 120 -1.19 -0.23 -9.25
N ALA A 121 0.09 -0.29 -9.64
CA ALA A 121 1.11 0.63 -9.16
C ALA A 121 0.82 2.07 -9.60
N GLN A 122 0.37 2.26 -10.84
CA GLN A 122 -0.04 3.56 -11.36
C GLN A 122 -1.24 4.13 -10.58
N LYS A 123 -2.27 3.31 -10.35
CA LYS A 123 -3.45 3.73 -9.58
C LYS A 123 -3.11 4.03 -8.12
N ALA A 124 -2.22 3.26 -7.54
CA ALA A 124 -1.73 3.52 -6.18
C ALA A 124 -0.93 4.84 -6.11
N GLN A 125 -0.13 5.16 -7.12
CA GLN A 125 0.58 6.43 -7.20
C GLN A 125 -0.40 7.61 -7.35
N GLU A 126 -1.37 7.50 -8.24
CA GLU A 126 -2.43 8.49 -8.39
C GLU A 126 -3.12 8.74 -7.04
N LEU A 127 -3.52 7.67 -6.35
CA LEU A 127 -4.18 7.75 -5.04
C LEU A 127 -3.32 8.42 -3.97
N LEU A 128 -2.00 8.20 -3.97
CA LEU A 128 -1.06 8.84 -3.04
C LEU A 128 -0.90 10.35 -3.28
N HIS A 129 -1.16 10.81 -4.49
CA HIS A 129 -1.05 12.21 -4.88
C HIS A 129 -2.40 12.94 -4.94
N LEU A 130 -3.52 12.23 -4.74
CA LEU A 130 -4.82 12.87 -4.68
C LEU A 130 -4.86 13.91 -3.55
N PRO A 131 -5.41 15.10 -3.83
CA PRO A 131 -5.66 16.09 -2.80
C PRO A 131 -6.64 15.53 -1.75
N SER A 132 -6.60 16.13 -0.59
CA SER A 132 -7.57 15.83 0.46
C SER A 132 -8.99 16.13 -0.03
N GLN A 133 -9.84 15.13 -0.01
CA GLN A 133 -11.27 15.23 -0.36
C GLN A 133 -12.10 14.62 0.77
N ASP A 134 -13.35 15.07 0.87
CA ASP A 134 -14.30 14.45 1.79
C ASP A 134 -14.50 12.98 1.41
N SER A 135 -14.33 12.12 2.37
CA SER A 135 -14.48 10.69 2.17
C SER A 135 -15.92 10.25 2.45
N PRO A 136 -16.48 9.37 1.63
CA PRO A 136 -17.76 8.75 1.92
C PRO A 136 -17.74 8.03 3.28
N THR A 137 -18.89 7.91 3.90
CA THR A 137 -19.01 7.13 5.14
C THR A 137 -18.80 5.63 4.89
N ASN A 138 -18.48 4.88 5.93
CA ASN A 138 -18.32 3.42 5.82
C ASN A 138 -19.60 2.75 5.27
N GLU A 139 -20.79 3.29 5.59
CA GLU A 139 -22.06 2.78 5.09
C GLU A 139 -22.23 3.06 3.58
N GLN A 140 -21.80 4.22 3.10
CA GLN A 140 -21.81 4.56 1.69
C GLN A 140 -20.86 3.66 0.91
N TRP A 141 -19.62 3.45 1.44
CA TRP A 141 -18.68 2.50 0.86
C TRP A 141 -19.24 1.08 0.83
N GLY A 142 -19.81 0.61 1.93
CA GLY A 142 -20.43 -0.72 2.00
C GLY A 142 -21.54 -0.89 0.98
N ARG A 143 -22.43 0.11 0.81
CA ARG A 143 -23.46 0.10 -0.23
C ARG A 143 -22.87 0.05 -1.64
N PHE A 144 -21.90 0.92 -1.91
CA PHE A 144 -21.25 0.97 -3.22
C PHE A 144 -20.62 -0.37 -3.61
N TYR A 145 -19.82 -0.97 -2.73
CA TYR A 145 -19.20 -2.28 -3.01
C TYR A 145 -20.20 -3.41 -3.12
N ASN A 146 -21.30 -3.38 -2.36
CA ASN A 146 -22.37 -4.35 -2.52
C ASN A 146 -23.04 -4.24 -3.90
N TYR A 147 -23.37 -3.04 -4.35
CA TYR A 147 -23.93 -2.84 -5.69
C TYR A 147 -22.96 -3.32 -6.76
N LEU A 148 -21.70 -2.91 -6.67
CA LEU A 148 -20.66 -3.31 -7.63
C LEU A 148 -20.52 -4.84 -7.69
N ALA A 149 -20.48 -5.52 -6.55
CA ALA A 149 -20.39 -6.97 -6.50
C ALA A 149 -21.61 -7.65 -7.12
N HIS A 150 -22.81 -7.10 -6.94
CA HIS A 150 -24.02 -7.61 -7.57
C HIS A 150 -23.99 -7.41 -9.09
N ASP A 151 -23.55 -6.26 -9.57
CA ASP A 151 -23.42 -5.97 -11.01
C ASP A 151 -22.44 -6.93 -11.71
N PHE A 152 -21.38 -7.34 -11.01
CA PHE A 152 -20.44 -8.35 -11.48
C PHE A 152 -20.87 -9.81 -11.22
N GLY A 153 -22.11 -10.03 -10.76
CA GLY A 153 -22.60 -11.39 -10.48
C GLY A 153 -21.96 -12.06 -9.26
N CYS A 154 -21.23 -11.32 -8.44
CA CYS A 154 -20.57 -11.80 -7.22
C CYS A 154 -21.45 -11.66 -5.96
N GLY A 155 -22.73 -11.25 -6.12
CA GLY A 155 -23.67 -11.14 -5.02
C GLY A 155 -24.07 -12.51 -4.45
N LYS A 156 -24.17 -12.63 -3.13
CA LYS A 156 -24.71 -13.78 -2.41
C LYS A 156 -25.88 -13.31 -1.52
N GLY A 157 -27.09 -13.31 -2.11
CA GLY A 157 -28.26 -12.73 -1.45
C GLY A 157 -28.24 -11.20 -1.44
N ALA A 158 -29.21 -10.57 -0.79
CA ALA A 158 -29.46 -9.13 -0.90
C ALA A 158 -28.36 -8.22 -0.29
N LYS A 159 -27.50 -8.73 0.59
CA LYS A 159 -26.50 -7.93 1.32
C LYS A 159 -25.13 -8.61 1.50
N GLN A 160 -24.89 -9.72 0.84
CA GLN A 160 -23.64 -10.48 0.98
C GLN A 160 -22.92 -10.57 -0.35
N VAL A 161 -21.60 -10.59 -0.28
CA VAL A 161 -20.71 -10.73 -1.43
C VAL A 161 -20.02 -12.09 -1.34
N SER A 162 -19.93 -12.82 -2.46
CA SER A 162 -19.14 -14.03 -2.55
C SER A 162 -17.68 -13.65 -2.80
N HIS A 163 -16.85 -13.75 -1.76
CA HIS A 163 -15.42 -13.46 -1.86
C HIS A 163 -14.68 -14.40 -2.82
N GLU A 164 -15.18 -15.63 -2.98
CA GLU A 164 -14.61 -16.60 -3.93
C GLU A 164 -14.77 -16.12 -5.36
N LYS A 165 -15.96 -15.64 -5.74
CA LYS A 165 -16.23 -15.13 -7.09
C LYS A 165 -15.55 -13.79 -7.42
N VAL A 166 -15.15 -13.03 -6.41
CA VAL A 166 -14.42 -11.77 -6.60
C VAL A 166 -12.93 -12.01 -6.83
N ALA A 167 -12.42 -13.18 -6.40
CA ALA A 167 -11.01 -13.53 -6.53
C ALA A 167 -10.65 -14.15 -7.89
N ASP A 168 -11.65 -14.66 -8.64
CA ASP A 168 -11.51 -15.20 -9.99
C ASP A 168 -11.57 -14.09 -11.05
#